data_bcee5dd6d842c42f8f84ea1effa38a56
#
_entry.id   bcee5dd6d842c42f8f84ea1effa38a56
#
_cell.length_a   1.000
_cell.length_b   1.000
_cell.length_c   1.000
_cell.angle_alpha   90.00
_cell.angle_beta   90.00
_cell.angle_gamma   90.00
#
_symmetry.space_group_name_H-M   'P 1'
#
loop_
_entity.id
_entity.type
_entity.pdbx_description
1 polymer ?
#
loop_
_entity_poly.entity_id
_entity_poly.type
_entity_poly.pdbx_seq_one_letter_code
_entity_poly.pdbx_strand_id
1 'polypeptide(L)'
;MGDIICCLDESGSTEGEAAAWGKAVTMTLLEIAAESRRSFALIHFAGGSSCQVDIFRPGEYTLEDKLTASETFLGGGTNFERPIREALRLMDTEGFEKADVVFITDGECELPDACRQELQAAQAAYHFTVTGILLDKGQADTDFSLKPFCRKIYQTNSLFDTNITSLIDAYR
;
A
#
# COMPACT_ATOMS: atom_id res chain seq x y z
N MET A 1 10.09 3.69 14.61
CA MET A 1 9.23 3.49 13.44
C MET A 1 9.73 4.37 12.31
N GLY A 2 9.85 3.80 11.11
CA GLY A 2 10.27 4.51 9.91
C GLY A 2 9.11 5.22 9.21
N ASP A 3 9.42 5.77 8.04
CA ASP A 3 8.42 6.30 7.10
C ASP A 3 7.48 5.20 6.62
N ILE A 4 6.43 5.54 5.89
CA ILE A 4 5.44 4.59 5.39
C ILE A 4 5.34 4.72 3.87
N ILE A 5 5.45 3.59 3.17
CA ILE A 5 5.09 3.46 1.76
C ILE A 5 3.82 2.63 1.67
N CYS A 6 2.75 3.20 1.14
CA CYS A 6 1.48 2.53 0.94
C CYS A 6 1.23 2.28 -0.54
N CYS A 7 1.11 1.03 -0.94
CA CYS A 7 0.71 0.64 -2.29
C CYS A 7 -0.79 0.34 -2.27
N LEU A 8 -1.57 1.12 -3.01
CA LEU A 8 -3.03 1.03 -3.06
C LEU A 8 -3.50 0.57 -4.42
N ASP A 9 -4.15 -0.58 -4.44
CA ASP A 9 -4.79 -1.14 -5.63
C ASP A 9 -6.03 -0.31 -6.01
N GLU A 10 -6.00 0.26 -7.21
CA GLU A 10 -7.08 1.03 -7.81
C GLU A 10 -7.53 0.40 -9.14
N SER A 11 -7.42 -0.92 -9.25
CA SER A 11 -7.94 -1.67 -10.39
C SER A 11 -9.46 -1.62 -10.46
N GLY A 12 -10.03 -1.91 -11.64
CA GLY A 12 -11.48 -1.87 -11.84
C GLY A 12 -12.26 -2.79 -10.90
N SER A 13 -11.66 -3.89 -10.42
CA SER A 13 -12.29 -4.79 -9.45
C SER A 13 -12.53 -4.16 -8.08
N THR A 14 -11.77 -3.11 -7.72
CA THR A 14 -11.94 -2.39 -6.44
C THR A 14 -13.01 -1.32 -6.51
N GLU A 15 -13.51 -0.94 -7.71
CA GLU A 15 -14.46 0.15 -7.88
C GLU A 15 -15.67 0.02 -6.95
N GLY A 16 -16.05 1.14 -6.31
CA GLY A 16 -17.14 1.19 -5.37
C GLY A 16 -16.67 1.07 -3.91
N GLU A 17 -17.26 0.16 -3.15
CA GLU A 17 -17.05 0.05 -1.70
C GLU A 17 -15.60 -0.30 -1.33
N ALA A 18 -14.98 -1.24 -2.05
CA ALA A 18 -13.59 -1.63 -1.80
C ALA A 18 -12.62 -0.46 -2.03
N ALA A 19 -12.82 0.33 -3.09
CA ALA A 19 -12.02 1.52 -3.36
C ALA A 19 -12.17 2.57 -2.26
N ALA A 20 -13.40 2.87 -1.85
CA ALA A 20 -13.68 3.81 -0.76
C ALA A 20 -13.02 3.36 0.55
N TRP A 21 -13.09 2.08 0.83
CA TRP A 21 -12.53 1.50 2.02
C TRP A 21 -10.99 1.49 2.01
N GLY A 22 -10.38 1.09 0.91
CA GLY A 22 -8.93 1.18 0.71
C GLY A 22 -8.40 2.61 0.87
N LYS A 23 -9.11 3.59 0.33
CA LYS A 23 -8.82 5.02 0.53
C LYS A 23 -8.91 5.43 1.99
N ALA A 24 -9.94 5.00 2.70
CA ALA A 24 -10.12 5.35 4.11
C ALA A 24 -8.95 4.83 4.97
N VAL A 25 -8.51 3.59 4.75
CA VAL A 25 -7.34 3.02 5.42
C VAL A 25 -6.07 3.81 5.06
N THR A 26 -5.87 4.11 3.80
CA THR A 26 -4.72 4.87 3.30
C THR A 26 -4.65 6.26 3.94
N MET A 27 -5.76 6.99 3.96
CA MET A 27 -5.81 8.33 4.55
C MET A 27 -5.59 8.28 6.07
N THR A 28 -6.08 7.24 6.75
CA THR A 28 -5.80 7.03 8.18
C THR A 28 -4.30 6.83 8.44
N LEU A 29 -3.62 6.03 7.62
CA LEU A 29 -2.18 5.83 7.73
C LEU A 29 -1.39 7.12 7.44
N LEU A 30 -1.86 7.93 6.49
CA LEU A 30 -1.28 9.26 6.22
C LEU A 30 -1.39 10.18 7.44
N GLU A 31 -2.56 10.23 8.10
CA GLU A 31 -2.73 11.04 9.31
C GLU A 31 -1.81 10.56 10.45
N ILE A 32 -1.69 9.25 10.64
CA ILE A 32 -0.75 8.67 11.64
C ILE A 32 0.70 9.08 11.34
N ALA A 33 1.11 9.03 10.07
CA ALA A 33 2.43 9.48 9.66
C ALA A 33 2.62 10.98 9.95
N ALA A 34 1.61 11.80 9.65
CA ALA A 34 1.63 13.24 9.91
C ALA A 34 1.77 13.55 11.40
N GLU A 35 0.97 12.91 12.26
CA GLU A 35 1.03 13.06 13.73
C GLU A 35 2.42 12.73 14.29
N SER A 36 3.07 11.73 13.68
CA SER A 36 4.40 11.25 14.09
C SER A 36 5.55 11.94 13.34
N ARG A 37 5.26 12.93 12.49
CA ARG A 37 6.23 13.62 11.62
C ARG A 37 7.05 12.67 10.74
N ARG A 38 6.42 11.61 10.26
CA ARG A 38 6.99 10.66 9.31
C ARG A 38 6.59 11.02 7.88
N SER A 39 7.47 10.76 6.92
CA SER A 39 7.11 10.85 5.50
C SER A 39 6.19 9.70 5.10
N PHE A 40 5.31 9.96 4.16
CA PHE A 40 4.37 8.99 3.63
C PHE A 40 4.41 9.04 2.10
N ALA A 41 4.55 7.90 1.47
CA ALA A 41 4.42 7.79 0.03
C ALA A 41 3.21 6.93 -0.31
N LEU A 42 2.35 7.43 -1.19
CA LEU A 42 1.22 6.71 -1.72
C LEU A 42 1.49 6.31 -3.16
N ILE A 43 1.52 5.02 -3.42
CA ILE A 43 1.67 4.45 -4.75
C ILE A 43 0.30 3.92 -5.18
N HIS A 44 -0.37 4.67 -6.05
CA HIS A 44 -1.59 4.21 -6.72
C HIS A 44 -1.21 3.26 -7.84
N PHE A 45 -1.81 2.09 -7.93
CA PHE A 45 -1.52 1.16 -9.00
C PHE A 45 -2.76 0.45 -9.54
N ALA A 46 -2.66 -0.03 -10.75
CA ALA A 46 -3.65 -0.87 -11.42
C ALA A 46 -2.94 -1.82 -12.40
N GLY A 47 -3.45 -2.04 -13.59
CA GLY A 47 -2.87 -2.92 -14.59
C GLY A 47 -1.76 -2.27 -15.41
N GLY A 48 -0.92 -3.10 -16.02
CA GLY A 48 0.13 -2.67 -16.92
C GLY A 48 1.11 -1.71 -16.27
N SER A 49 1.28 -0.53 -16.86
CA SER A 49 2.16 0.54 -16.36
C SER A 49 1.43 1.61 -15.55
N SER A 50 0.15 1.42 -15.25
CA SER A 50 -0.64 2.39 -14.49
C SER A 50 -0.15 2.47 -13.06
N CYS A 51 0.57 3.55 -12.76
CA CYS A 51 1.16 3.81 -11.46
C CYS A 51 1.35 5.32 -11.28
N GLN A 52 0.90 5.83 -10.14
CA GLN A 52 1.08 7.23 -9.75
C GLN A 52 1.64 7.27 -8.34
N VAL A 53 2.59 8.14 -8.08
CA VAL A 53 3.21 8.30 -6.77
C VAL A 53 2.94 9.70 -6.24
N ASP A 54 2.41 9.77 -5.02
CA ASP A 54 2.25 11.01 -4.26
C ASP A 54 3.11 10.92 -3.00
N ILE A 55 3.98 11.91 -2.77
CA ILE A 55 4.86 11.95 -1.60
C ILE A 55 4.40 13.06 -0.66
N PHE A 56 4.18 12.69 0.59
CA PHE A 56 3.75 13.59 1.66
C PHE A 56 4.87 13.69 2.70
N ARG A 57 5.66 14.74 2.62
CA ARG A 57 6.70 15.05 3.61
C ARG A 57 6.15 16.01 4.66
N PRO A 58 6.51 15.85 5.94
CA PRO A 58 6.00 16.71 7.01
C PRO A 58 6.19 18.20 6.71
N GLY A 59 5.09 18.95 6.68
CA GLY A 59 5.09 20.39 6.43
C GLY A 59 5.22 20.82 4.97
N GLU A 60 5.29 19.87 4.02
CA GLU A 60 5.49 20.17 2.59
C GLU A 60 4.25 19.90 1.72
N TYR A 61 3.10 19.58 2.31
CA TYR A 61 1.88 19.32 1.55
C TYR A 61 0.66 20.03 2.17
N THR A 62 -0.38 20.18 1.36
CA THR A 62 -1.61 20.88 1.71
C THR A 62 -2.80 19.92 1.86
N LEU A 63 -3.92 20.44 2.37
CA LEU A 63 -5.19 19.68 2.35
C LEU A 63 -5.62 19.33 0.92
N GLU A 64 -5.38 20.23 -0.05
CA GLU A 64 -5.70 19.99 -1.45
C GLU A 64 -4.91 18.80 -2.01
N ASP A 65 -3.63 18.66 -1.68
CA ASP A 65 -2.82 17.50 -2.07
C ASP A 65 -3.42 16.19 -1.53
N LYS A 66 -3.87 16.18 -0.27
CA LYS A 66 -4.56 15.03 0.34
C LYS A 66 -5.88 14.71 -0.35
N LEU A 67 -6.70 15.72 -0.66
CA LEU A 67 -7.98 15.54 -1.35
C LEU A 67 -7.76 14.99 -2.76
N THR A 68 -6.81 15.52 -3.51
CA THR A 68 -6.47 15.03 -4.85
C THR A 68 -6.07 13.56 -4.81
N ALA A 69 -5.22 13.16 -3.88
CA ALA A 69 -4.82 11.76 -3.71
C ALA A 69 -6.02 10.87 -3.33
N SER A 70 -6.92 11.37 -2.48
CA SER A 70 -8.11 10.61 -2.07
C SER A 70 -9.13 10.40 -3.20
N GLU A 71 -9.16 11.30 -4.18
CA GLU A 71 -10.07 11.25 -5.34
C GLU A 71 -9.49 10.49 -6.53
N THR A 72 -8.20 10.19 -6.53
CA THR A 72 -7.53 9.46 -7.62
C THR A 72 -8.06 8.03 -7.73
N PHE A 73 -8.40 7.62 -8.93
CA PHE A 73 -8.78 6.24 -9.25
C PHE A 73 -8.33 5.89 -10.66
N LEU A 74 -7.45 4.90 -10.79
CA LEU A 74 -6.82 4.56 -12.07
C LEU A 74 -7.71 3.67 -12.95
N GLY A 75 -8.37 2.67 -12.37
CA GLY A 75 -9.13 1.68 -13.11
C GLY A 75 -8.25 0.71 -13.91
N GLY A 76 -8.88 -0.28 -14.55
CA GLY A 76 -8.19 -1.26 -15.38
C GLY A 76 -7.81 -2.54 -14.65
N GLY A 77 -6.77 -3.23 -15.11
CA GLY A 77 -6.32 -4.50 -14.56
C GLY A 77 -5.50 -4.37 -13.27
N THR A 78 -4.78 -5.44 -12.93
CA THR A 78 -3.96 -5.50 -11.71
C THR A 78 -2.55 -5.99 -12.03
N ASN A 79 -1.54 -5.26 -11.55
CA ASN A 79 -0.13 -5.63 -11.69
C ASN A 79 0.63 -5.29 -10.40
N PHE A 80 1.07 -6.31 -9.65
CA PHE A 80 1.79 -6.13 -8.39
C PHE A 80 3.27 -5.77 -8.57
N GLU A 81 3.85 -6.10 -9.69
CA GLU A 81 5.27 -5.83 -9.95
C GLU A 81 5.58 -4.34 -9.96
N ARG A 82 4.75 -3.55 -10.66
CA ARG A 82 4.99 -2.10 -10.80
C ARG A 82 5.05 -1.36 -9.47
N PRO A 83 4.07 -1.50 -8.55
CA PRO A 83 4.13 -0.82 -7.26
C PRO A 83 5.29 -1.29 -6.39
N ILE A 84 5.65 -2.56 -6.43
CA ILE A 84 6.81 -3.07 -5.68
C ILE A 84 8.11 -2.44 -6.19
N ARG A 85 8.33 -2.40 -7.50
CA ARG A 85 9.51 -1.74 -8.09
C ARG A 85 9.55 -0.24 -7.77
N GLU A 86 8.41 0.42 -7.75
CA GLU A 86 8.32 1.82 -7.40
C GLU A 86 8.63 2.06 -5.91
N ALA A 87 8.16 1.18 -5.02
CA ALA A 87 8.51 1.23 -3.60
C ALA A 87 10.03 1.08 -3.40
N LEU A 88 10.67 0.16 -4.10
CA LEU A 88 12.12 -0.03 -4.03
C LEU A 88 12.87 1.20 -4.57
N ARG A 89 12.38 1.81 -5.65
CA ARG A 89 12.94 3.07 -6.17
C ARG A 89 12.88 4.19 -5.14
N LEU A 90 11.76 4.34 -4.45
CA LEU A 90 11.61 5.35 -3.39
C LEU A 90 12.60 5.13 -2.24
N MET A 91 12.86 3.89 -1.88
CA MET A 91 13.86 3.55 -0.86
C MET A 91 15.26 3.95 -1.30
N ASP A 92 15.60 3.71 -2.56
CA ASP A 92 16.93 4.00 -3.10
C ASP A 92 17.17 5.50 -3.34
N THR A 93 16.15 6.25 -3.77
CA THR A 93 16.35 7.59 -4.36
C THR A 93 15.67 8.72 -3.62
N GLU A 94 14.67 8.44 -2.77
CA GLU A 94 13.81 9.46 -2.14
C GLU A 94 13.86 9.48 -0.62
N GLY A 95 14.81 8.76 -0.04
CA GLY A 95 15.04 8.77 1.40
C GLY A 95 14.07 7.91 2.21
N PHE A 96 13.42 6.92 1.58
CA PHE A 96 12.50 5.98 2.22
C PHE A 96 13.17 4.66 2.64
N GLU A 97 14.48 4.62 2.79
CA GLU A 97 15.23 3.39 3.14
C GLU A 97 14.87 2.76 4.49
N LYS A 98 14.17 3.49 5.33
CA LYS A 98 13.66 3.00 6.63
C LYS A 98 12.14 2.86 6.66
N ALA A 99 11.50 2.92 5.50
CA ALA A 99 10.05 2.83 5.43
C ALA A 99 9.54 1.40 5.60
N ASP A 100 8.41 1.26 6.27
CA ASP A 100 7.59 0.05 6.23
C ASP A 100 6.64 0.13 5.04
N VAL A 101 6.38 -1.01 4.41
CA VAL A 101 5.50 -1.09 3.23
C VAL A 101 4.16 -1.70 3.60
N VAL A 102 3.08 -1.01 3.25
CA VAL A 102 1.71 -1.51 3.34
C VAL A 102 1.19 -1.73 1.92
N PHE A 103 0.65 -2.90 1.65
CA PHE A 103 0.15 -3.29 0.33
C PHE A 103 -1.35 -3.63 0.42
N ILE A 104 -2.19 -2.81 -0.19
CA ILE A 104 -3.65 -2.91 -0.11
C ILE A 104 -4.21 -3.36 -1.46
N THR A 105 -4.91 -4.48 -1.49
CA THR A 105 -5.51 -5.04 -2.71
C THR A 105 -6.77 -5.85 -2.40
N ASP A 106 -7.65 -6.00 -3.38
CA ASP A 106 -8.80 -6.93 -3.33
C ASP A 106 -8.60 -8.13 -4.25
N GLY A 107 -7.51 -8.14 -5.01
CA GLY A 107 -7.34 -8.99 -6.15
C GLY A 107 -6.25 -10.03 -6.06
N GLU A 108 -6.31 -10.91 -7.02
CA GLU A 108 -5.32 -11.93 -7.27
C GLU A 108 -4.38 -11.42 -8.37
N CYS A 109 -3.09 -11.50 -8.11
CA CYS A 109 -2.07 -11.24 -9.10
C CYS A 109 -0.80 -12.00 -8.70
N GLU A 110 -0.11 -12.51 -9.68
CA GLU A 110 1.15 -13.22 -9.46
C GLU A 110 2.31 -12.23 -9.52
N LEU A 111 3.16 -12.25 -8.50
CA LEU A 111 4.39 -11.48 -8.50
C LEU A 111 5.50 -12.27 -9.21
N PRO A 112 6.09 -11.74 -10.31
CA PRO A 112 7.17 -12.44 -11.01
C PRO A 112 8.34 -12.79 -10.09
N ASP A 113 8.95 -13.95 -10.28
CA ASP A 113 10.06 -14.43 -9.47
C ASP A 113 11.23 -13.44 -9.40
N ALA A 114 11.57 -12.80 -10.51
CA ALA A 114 12.63 -11.77 -10.54
C ALA A 114 12.31 -10.60 -9.61
N CYS A 115 11.08 -10.10 -9.64
CA CYS A 115 10.64 -9.02 -8.76
C CYS A 115 10.64 -9.46 -7.29
N ARG A 116 10.19 -10.68 -7.00
CA ARG A 116 10.21 -11.25 -5.66
C ARG A 116 11.63 -11.36 -5.11
N GLN A 117 12.59 -11.77 -5.92
CA GLN A 117 14.00 -11.85 -5.54
C GLN A 117 14.59 -10.47 -5.26
N GLU A 118 14.27 -9.46 -6.09
CA GLU A 118 14.69 -8.07 -5.86
C GLU A 118 14.11 -7.53 -4.54
N LEU A 119 12.84 -7.82 -4.28
CA LEU A 119 12.20 -7.44 -3.03
C LEU A 119 12.88 -8.09 -1.81
N GLN A 120 13.18 -9.39 -1.88
CA GLN A 120 13.88 -10.11 -0.81
C GLN A 120 15.26 -9.53 -0.57
N ALA A 121 16.01 -9.20 -1.62
CA ALA A 121 17.32 -8.57 -1.51
C ALA A 121 17.23 -7.19 -0.84
N ALA A 122 16.25 -6.38 -1.20
CA ALA A 122 16.01 -5.08 -0.58
C ALA A 122 15.60 -5.22 0.90
N GLN A 123 14.75 -6.19 1.24
CA GLN A 123 14.38 -6.48 2.63
C GLN A 123 15.58 -6.85 3.48
N ALA A 124 16.53 -7.62 2.93
CA ALA A 124 17.77 -7.94 3.62
C ALA A 124 18.68 -6.71 3.82
N ALA A 125 18.71 -5.80 2.85
CA ALA A 125 19.52 -4.58 2.89
C ALA A 125 18.95 -3.50 3.80
N TYR A 126 17.65 -3.23 3.72
CA TYR A 126 16.96 -2.13 4.42
C TYR A 126 16.19 -2.56 5.66
N HIS A 127 16.05 -3.86 5.92
CA HIS A 127 15.42 -4.43 7.11
C HIS A 127 13.94 -4.01 7.27
N PHE A 128 13.17 -3.93 6.18
CA PHE A 128 11.75 -3.63 6.20
C PHE A 128 10.89 -4.88 5.99
N THR A 129 9.62 -4.74 6.31
CA THR A 129 8.62 -5.78 6.03
C THR A 129 7.48 -5.22 5.19
N VAL A 130 6.79 -6.11 4.48
CA VAL A 130 5.56 -5.77 3.76
C VAL A 130 4.38 -6.32 4.54
N THR A 131 3.45 -5.45 4.88
CA THR A 131 2.15 -5.81 5.47
C THR A 131 1.09 -5.75 4.40
N GLY A 132 0.39 -6.85 4.18
CA GLY A 132 -0.72 -6.94 3.24
C GLY A 132 -2.05 -6.61 3.92
N ILE A 133 -2.91 -5.89 3.20
CA ILE A 133 -4.31 -5.70 3.55
C ILE A 133 -5.15 -6.24 2.40
N LEU A 134 -5.85 -7.33 2.64
CA LEU A 134 -6.75 -7.93 1.67
C LEU A 134 -8.17 -7.43 1.90
N LEU A 135 -8.70 -6.73 0.90
CA LEU A 135 -10.09 -6.26 0.88
C LEU A 135 -10.98 -7.43 0.47
N ASP A 136 -11.60 -8.08 1.45
CA ASP A 136 -12.42 -9.27 1.22
C ASP A 136 -13.82 -8.89 0.72
N LYS A 137 -14.15 -9.40 -0.46
CA LYS A 137 -15.47 -9.25 -1.09
C LYS A 137 -16.39 -10.47 -0.86
N GLY A 138 -16.05 -11.35 0.09
CA GLY A 138 -16.81 -12.56 0.37
C GLY A 138 -16.46 -13.73 -0.58
N GLN A 139 -15.35 -13.64 -1.31
CA GLN A 139 -14.78 -14.74 -2.07
C GLN A 139 -13.78 -15.51 -1.21
N ALA A 140 -13.84 -16.83 -1.28
CA ALA A 140 -12.97 -17.69 -0.49
C ALA A 140 -11.50 -17.57 -0.95
N ASP A 141 -10.61 -17.43 0.01
CA ASP A 141 -9.17 -17.75 -0.06
C ASP A 141 -8.36 -17.04 -1.15
N THR A 142 -8.33 -15.68 -1.11
CA THR A 142 -7.54 -14.87 -2.04
C THR A 142 -6.22 -14.35 -1.45
N ASP A 143 -5.86 -14.75 -0.23
CA ASP A 143 -4.65 -14.27 0.44
C ASP A 143 -3.34 -14.87 -0.13
N PHE A 144 -3.44 -15.95 -0.91
CA PHE A 144 -2.28 -16.64 -1.48
C PHE A 144 -1.41 -15.74 -2.38
N SER A 145 -2.01 -14.73 -3.03
CA SER A 145 -1.28 -13.77 -3.85
C SER A 145 -0.34 -12.88 -3.05
N LEU A 146 -0.68 -12.61 -1.79
CA LEU A 146 0.10 -11.77 -0.88
C LEU A 146 1.11 -12.58 -0.06
N LYS A 147 0.81 -13.83 0.26
CA LYS A 147 1.69 -14.70 1.06
C LYS A 147 3.14 -14.78 0.59
N PRO A 148 3.45 -14.80 -0.72
CA PRO A 148 4.83 -14.88 -1.17
C PRO A 148 5.72 -13.71 -0.78
N PHE A 149 5.15 -12.54 -0.46
CA PHE A 149 5.94 -11.35 -0.17
C PHE A 149 5.50 -10.53 1.06
N CYS A 150 4.33 -10.81 1.63
CA CYS A 150 3.85 -10.15 2.84
C CYS A 150 4.17 -10.99 4.08
N ARG A 151 4.72 -10.32 5.08
CA ARG A 151 5.00 -10.96 6.38
C ARG A 151 3.71 -11.19 7.19
N LYS A 152 2.79 -10.24 7.13
CA LYS A 152 1.50 -10.27 7.81
C LYS A 152 0.42 -9.81 6.85
N ILE A 153 -0.72 -10.49 6.89
CA ILE A 153 -1.87 -10.18 6.05
C ILE A 153 -3.07 -9.95 6.95
N TYR A 154 -3.69 -8.78 6.83
CA TYR A 154 -4.95 -8.44 7.45
C TYR A 154 -6.05 -8.58 6.41
N GLN A 155 -6.95 -9.53 6.62
CA GLN A 155 -8.12 -9.70 5.77
C GLN A 155 -9.29 -8.96 6.40
N THR A 156 -10.04 -8.20 5.60
CA THR A 156 -11.08 -7.34 6.11
C THR A 156 -12.20 -7.15 5.10
N ASN A 157 -13.42 -7.09 5.59
CA ASN A 157 -14.64 -6.91 4.81
C ASN A 157 -15.45 -5.68 5.22
N SER A 158 -15.01 -4.93 6.21
CA SER A 158 -15.70 -3.70 6.66
C SER A 158 -14.76 -2.74 7.39
N LEU A 159 -15.15 -1.45 7.41
CA LEU A 159 -14.47 -0.39 8.15
C LEU A 159 -14.46 -0.60 9.67
N PHE A 160 -15.32 -1.46 10.18
CA PHE A 160 -15.47 -1.75 11.60
C PHE A 160 -14.78 -3.04 12.05
N ASP A 161 -13.94 -3.59 11.19
CA ASP A 161 -13.20 -4.82 11.49
C ASP A 161 -12.12 -4.55 12.55
N THR A 162 -12.08 -5.39 13.59
CA THR A 162 -11.07 -5.33 14.65
C THR A 162 -9.64 -5.54 14.12
N ASN A 163 -9.46 -6.21 12.99
CA ASN A 163 -8.17 -6.40 12.34
C ASN A 163 -7.57 -5.07 11.87
N ILE A 164 -8.39 -4.15 11.38
CA ILE A 164 -7.93 -2.82 10.96
C ILE A 164 -7.55 -1.96 12.15
N THR A 165 -8.28 -2.04 13.25
CA THR A 165 -7.90 -1.35 14.49
C THR A 165 -6.52 -1.82 14.95
N SER A 166 -6.26 -3.13 14.92
CA SER A 166 -4.96 -3.69 15.27
C SER A 166 -3.83 -3.25 14.34
N LEU A 167 -4.12 -3.12 13.03
CA LEU A 167 -3.18 -2.58 12.07
C LEU A 167 -2.85 -1.12 12.40
N ILE A 168 -3.88 -0.29 12.56
CA ILE A 168 -3.72 1.14 12.85
C ILE A 168 -2.91 1.33 14.12
N ASP A 169 -3.20 0.57 15.17
CA ASP A 169 -2.47 0.65 16.44
C ASP A 169 -1.00 0.24 16.29
N ALA A 170 -0.69 -0.69 15.36
CA ALA A 170 0.69 -1.10 15.09
C ALA A 170 1.51 -0.01 14.39
N TYR A 171 0.87 0.96 13.72
CA TYR A 171 1.53 2.08 13.04
C TYR A 171 1.55 3.38 13.87
N ARG A 172 0.82 3.45 14.97
CA ARG A 172 0.87 4.57 15.94
C ARG A 172 2.10 4.48 16.83
#